data_325e8c6be8bfac74607d1591b76123fc
#
_entry.id   325e8c6be8bfac74607d1591b76123fc
#
_cell.length_a   1.000
_cell.length_b   1.000
_cell.length_c   1.000
_cell.angle_alpha   90.00
_cell.angle_beta   90.00
_cell.angle_gamma   90.00
#
_symmetry.space_group_name_H-M   'P 1'
#
loop_
_entity.id
_entity.type
_entity.pdbx_description
1 polymer ?
#
loop_
_entity_poly.entity_id
_entity_poly.type
_entity_poly.pdbx_seq_one_letter_code
_entity_poly.pdbx_strand_id
1 'polypeptide(L)'
;NKYNIHLLKEIQLCPEAITSDCIYTISCIDGVKGEKSSPKWLKDRIEKSGIKSINLLVDLTNYILLEQGQPLHAFDKDKLSNLIGKEASPEDFSVRKAKDNESLVCLDGKKYELNKNITVITCCDKPVAIAGVIGGLETSVTNTTSSIYLEGAVFNPVTIRKSSKAIGIRTESSSRYEKGISSKNTIGAVTRAINLLEEFFTIPLPIINTSNFINNEDTFIKLRRNRIHKILGPLIINDQFEKRNLSDTEIVDKLLLLGCNLESKEYGWDVAVIPNRSQDLIREIDLIEEIARLVGYDRFDLNLPNPIQPGKLSSEQLALRDKEWFCRKWF
;
A
#
# COMPACT_ATOMS: atom_id res chain seq x y z
N ASN A 1 -7.95 12.33 -18.75
CA ASN A 1 -8.71 11.42 -17.87
C ASN A 1 -9.74 10.67 -18.68
N LYS A 2 -9.39 9.44 -19.15
CA LYS A 2 -10.28 8.55 -19.92
C LYS A 2 -10.93 7.47 -19.02
N TYR A 3 -11.04 7.70 -17.72
CA TYR A 3 -11.59 6.69 -16.82
C TYR A 3 -13.08 6.98 -16.61
N ASN A 4 -13.92 6.11 -17.17
CA ASN A 4 -15.36 6.18 -16.97
C ASN A 4 -15.69 5.76 -15.52
N ILE A 5 -15.84 6.74 -14.64
CA ILE A 5 -16.25 6.58 -13.24
C ILE A 5 -17.67 5.96 -13.14
N HIS A 6 -18.41 5.89 -14.26
CA HIS A 6 -19.79 5.41 -14.33
C HIS A 6 -19.97 3.89 -14.16
N LEU A 7 -18.89 3.14 -13.97
CA LEU A 7 -18.91 1.68 -13.88
C LEU A 7 -18.67 1.15 -12.47
N LEU A 8 -18.72 2.00 -11.46
CA LEU A 8 -18.58 1.57 -10.06
C LEU A 8 -19.96 1.16 -9.53
N LYS A 9 -20.05 -0.05 -8.97
CA LYS A 9 -21.21 -0.55 -8.24
C LYS A 9 -20.80 -0.93 -6.84
N GLU A 10 -21.52 -0.43 -5.84
CA GLU A 10 -21.32 -0.87 -4.46
C GLU A 10 -21.90 -2.26 -4.25
N ILE A 11 -21.10 -3.16 -3.65
CA ILE A 11 -21.54 -4.47 -3.22
C ILE A 11 -21.43 -4.57 -1.70
N GLN A 12 -22.43 -5.20 -1.08
CA GLN A 12 -22.34 -5.53 0.34
C GLN A 12 -21.56 -6.83 0.49
N LEU A 13 -20.31 -6.71 0.93
CA LEU A 13 -19.56 -7.85 1.43
C LEU A 13 -19.96 -8.14 2.88
N CYS A 14 -19.81 -9.40 3.29
CA CYS A 14 -20.21 -9.82 4.65
C CYS A 14 -19.57 -8.91 5.72
N PRO A 15 -20.36 -8.29 6.62
CA PRO A 15 -19.88 -7.26 7.55
C PRO A 15 -18.81 -7.72 8.54
N GLU A 16 -18.72 -9.03 8.81
CA GLU A 16 -17.83 -9.61 9.83
C GLU A 16 -16.35 -9.64 9.41
N ALA A 17 -16.05 -9.40 8.14
CA ALA A 17 -14.72 -9.64 7.58
C ALA A 17 -13.95 -8.37 7.23
N ILE A 18 -14.62 -7.23 7.09
CA ILE A 18 -14.00 -5.99 6.62
C ILE A 18 -13.94 -5.01 7.78
N THR A 19 -12.73 -4.78 8.29
CA THR A 19 -12.46 -3.61 9.12
C THR A 19 -12.65 -2.37 8.25
N SER A 20 -13.02 -1.24 8.84
CA SER A 20 -13.27 0.04 8.17
C SER A 20 -12.19 0.49 7.16
N ASP A 21 -11.01 -0.11 7.24
CA ASP A 21 -9.83 0.23 6.43
C ASP A 21 -9.59 -0.75 5.27
N CYS A 22 -10.46 -1.76 5.06
CA CYS A 22 -10.32 -2.73 3.99
C CYS A 22 -11.23 -2.37 2.82
N ILE A 23 -10.68 -2.40 1.61
CA ILE A 23 -11.40 -2.29 0.36
C ILE A 23 -11.28 -3.60 -0.38
N TYR A 24 -12.38 -4.04 -0.94
CA TYR A 24 -12.41 -5.18 -1.83
C TYR A 24 -13.11 -4.80 -3.12
N THR A 25 -12.45 -4.99 -4.24
CA THR A 25 -13.03 -4.76 -5.56
C THR A 25 -12.99 -6.04 -6.36
N ILE A 26 -14.03 -6.29 -7.12
CA ILE A 26 -14.14 -7.44 -8.01
C ILE A 26 -14.81 -7.04 -9.32
N SER A 27 -14.24 -7.43 -10.45
CA SER A 27 -14.76 -7.12 -11.78
C SER A 27 -14.87 -8.37 -12.60
N CYS A 28 -16.04 -8.64 -13.17
CA CYS A 28 -16.23 -9.72 -14.14
C CYS A 28 -15.75 -9.22 -15.51
N ILE A 29 -14.86 -9.97 -16.14
CA ILE A 29 -14.29 -9.65 -17.46
C ILE A 29 -14.46 -10.88 -18.35
N ASP A 30 -15.39 -10.79 -19.30
CA ASP A 30 -15.66 -11.82 -20.27
C ASP A 30 -14.88 -11.56 -21.58
N GLY A 31 -14.65 -12.61 -22.39
CA GLY A 31 -14.02 -12.49 -23.70
C GLY A 31 -12.48 -12.47 -23.68
N VAL A 32 -11.87 -12.80 -22.57
CA VAL A 32 -10.40 -12.99 -22.48
C VAL A 32 -10.00 -14.36 -23.05
N LYS A 33 -8.71 -14.58 -23.28
CA LYS A 33 -8.15 -15.86 -23.72
C LYS A 33 -6.90 -16.19 -22.91
N GLY A 34 -7.01 -17.20 -22.05
CA GLY A 34 -5.93 -17.62 -21.17
C GLY A 34 -4.70 -18.17 -21.89
N GLU A 35 -4.88 -18.72 -23.11
CA GLU A 35 -3.79 -19.20 -23.97
C GLU A 35 -2.92 -18.08 -24.55
N LYS A 36 -3.38 -16.81 -24.52
CA LYS A 36 -2.66 -15.69 -25.12
C LYS A 36 -1.36 -15.42 -24.39
N SER A 37 -0.28 -15.47 -25.13
CA SER A 37 1.05 -15.14 -24.61
C SER A 37 1.25 -13.63 -24.48
N SER A 38 2.04 -13.24 -23.52
CA SER A 38 2.39 -11.83 -23.28
C SER A 38 3.22 -11.27 -24.44
N PRO A 39 2.99 -10.00 -24.82
CA PRO A 39 3.84 -9.33 -25.78
C PRO A 39 5.25 -9.15 -25.22
N LYS A 40 6.23 -9.07 -26.10
CA LYS A 40 7.65 -9.02 -25.74
C LYS A 40 7.97 -7.92 -24.72
N TRP A 41 7.42 -6.72 -24.89
CA TRP A 41 7.67 -5.60 -23.96
C TRP A 41 7.22 -5.89 -22.52
N LEU A 42 6.09 -6.58 -22.36
CA LEU A 42 5.54 -6.95 -21.04
C LEU A 42 6.39 -8.06 -20.42
N LYS A 43 6.68 -9.10 -21.19
CA LYS A 43 7.52 -10.22 -20.77
C LYS A 43 8.91 -9.73 -20.33
N ASP A 44 9.57 -8.91 -21.14
CA ASP A 44 10.91 -8.37 -20.84
C ASP A 44 10.92 -7.57 -19.52
N ARG A 45 9.86 -6.77 -19.25
CA ARG A 45 9.76 -5.98 -18.01
C ARG A 45 9.58 -6.84 -16.76
N ILE A 46 8.70 -7.84 -16.84
CA ILE A 46 8.42 -8.76 -15.73
C ILE A 46 9.66 -9.60 -15.42
N GLU A 47 10.29 -10.21 -16.45
CA GLU A 47 11.46 -11.06 -16.28
C GLU A 47 12.68 -10.27 -15.75
N LYS A 48 12.90 -9.04 -16.22
CA LYS A 48 13.94 -8.15 -15.68
C LYS A 48 13.70 -7.74 -14.23
N SER A 49 12.46 -7.80 -13.77
CA SER A 49 12.10 -7.56 -12.37
C SER A 49 12.15 -8.84 -11.51
N GLY A 50 12.60 -9.96 -12.08
CA GLY A 50 12.76 -11.23 -11.36
C GLY A 50 11.49 -12.09 -11.26
N ILE A 51 10.41 -11.72 -11.95
CA ILE A 51 9.15 -12.47 -11.97
C ILE A 51 9.09 -13.30 -13.27
N LYS A 52 8.77 -14.59 -13.16
CA LYS A 52 8.61 -15.47 -14.32
C LYS A 52 7.33 -15.14 -15.08
N SER A 53 7.41 -14.91 -16.39
CA SER A 53 6.26 -14.79 -17.27
C SER A 53 5.53 -16.14 -17.41
N ILE A 54 4.20 -16.12 -17.37
CA ILE A 54 3.33 -17.30 -17.44
C ILE A 54 2.40 -17.21 -18.64
N ASN A 55 1.43 -16.30 -18.60
CA ASN A 55 0.51 -15.96 -19.67
C ASN A 55 0.08 -14.50 -19.53
N LEU A 56 -0.60 -13.96 -20.56
CA LEU A 56 -0.96 -12.54 -20.59
C LEU A 56 -1.78 -12.10 -19.37
N LEU A 57 -2.73 -12.91 -18.90
CA LEU A 57 -3.61 -12.53 -17.79
C LEU A 57 -2.84 -12.40 -16.47
N VAL A 58 -2.01 -13.40 -16.16
CA VAL A 58 -1.17 -13.40 -14.95
C VAL A 58 -0.08 -12.33 -15.04
N ASP A 59 0.52 -12.17 -16.21
CA ASP A 59 1.59 -11.22 -16.44
C ASP A 59 1.08 -9.77 -16.31
N LEU A 60 -0.15 -9.48 -16.74
CA LEU A 60 -0.76 -8.17 -16.55
C LEU A 60 -0.99 -7.85 -15.06
N THR A 61 -1.46 -8.81 -14.26
CA THR A 61 -1.61 -8.58 -12.82
C THR A 61 -0.26 -8.34 -12.15
N ASN A 62 0.78 -9.08 -12.53
CA ASN A 62 2.15 -8.88 -12.06
C ASN A 62 2.72 -7.53 -12.54
N TYR A 63 2.39 -7.11 -13.75
CA TYR A 63 2.82 -5.81 -14.26
C TYR A 63 2.23 -4.64 -13.47
N ILE A 64 0.93 -4.69 -13.15
CA ILE A 64 0.28 -3.68 -12.30
C ILE A 64 0.89 -3.66 -10.89
N LEU A 65 1.20 -4.85 -10.35
CA LEU A 65 1.92 -4.96 -9.09
C LEU A 65 3.25 -4.19 -9.11
N LEU A 66 4.01 -4.29 -10.21
CA LEU A 66 5.29 -3.59 -10.38
C LEU A 66 5.11 -2.11 -10.70
N GLU A 67 4.15 -1.75 -11.57
CA GLU A 67 3.91 -0.38 -12.04
C GLU A 67 3.32 0.50 -10.93
N GLN A 68 2.36 -0.03 -10.15
CA GLN A 68 1.57 0.75 -9.20
C GLN A 68 1.68 0.30 -7.74
N GLY A 69 2.39 -0.81 -7.49
CA GLY A 69 2.51 -1.36 -6.14
C GLY A 69 1.24 -2.03 -5.62
N GLN A 70 0.19 -2.16 -6.44
CA GLN A 70 -1.09 -2.77 -6.09
C GLN A 70 -1.14 -4.22 -6.56
N PRO A 71 -1.17 -5.22 -5.65
CA PRO A 71 -1.41 -6.59 -6.05
C PRO A 71 -2.83 -6.76 -6.58
N LEU A 72 -2.95 -7.46 -7.69
CA LEU A 72 -4.21 -7.90 -8.27
C LEU A 72 -4.20 -9.42 -8.38
N HIS A 73 -5.41 -10.03 -8.37
CA HIS A 73 -5.56 -11.46 -8.60
C HIS A 73 -6.66 -11.72 -9.65
N ALA A 74 -6.49 -12.76 -10.44
CA ALA A 74 -7.47 -13.18 -11.44
C ALA A 74 -7.95 -14.60 -11.13
N PHE A 75 -9.24 -14.75 -10.91
CA PHE A 75 -9.92 -16.04 -10.77
C PHE A 75 -10.56 -16.42 -12.10
N ASP A 76 -10.53 -17.69 -12.44
CA ASP A 76 -11.26 -18.26 -13.57
C ASP A 76 -12.76 -18.36 -13.22
N LYS A 77 -13.62 -17.66 -13.98
CA LYS A 77 -15.07 -17.57 -13.72
C LYS A 77 -15.76 -18.92 -13.82
N ASP A 78 -15.40 -19.73 -14.83
CA ASP A 78 -16.03 -21.02 -15.06
C ASP A 78 -15.66 -22.03 -13.96
N LYS A 79 -14.40 -22.02 -13.53
CA LYS A 79 -13.95 -22.85 -12.41
C LYS A 79 -14.58 -22.45 -11.08
N LEU A 80 -14.74 -21.14 -10.82
CA LEU A 80 -15.49 -20.65 -9.65
C LEU A 80 -16.94 -21.14 -9.70
N SER A 81 -17.60 -20.99 -10.84
CA SER A 81 -19.00 -21.43 -11.02
C SER A 81 -19.16 -22.93 -10.79
N ASN A 82 -18.22 -23.73 -11.32
CA ASN A 82 -18.18 -25.18 -11.08
C ASN A 82 -17.97 -25.50 -9.60
N LEU A 83 -17.04 -24.81 -8.94
CA LEU A 83 -16.77 -25.00 -7.52
C LEU A 83 -18.00 -24.76 -6.65
N ILE A 84 -18.76 -23.69 -6.91
CA ILE A 84 -19.93 -23.32 -6.10
C ILE A 84 -21.23 -23.98 -6.56
N GLY A 85 -21.26 -24.59 -7.77
CA GLY A 85 -22.42 -25.27 -8.33
C GLY A 85 -23.49 -24.35 -8.91
N LYS A 86 -23.17 -23.09 -9.17
CA LYS A 86 -24.02 -22.09 -9.83
C LYS A 86 -23.15 -21.09 -10.58
N GLU A 87 -23.73 -20.26 -11.45
CA GLU A 87 -22.99 -19.14 -12.04
C GLU A 87 -22.53 -18.18 -10.92
N ALA A 88 -21.21 -17.95 -10.87
CA ALA A 88 -20.62 -17.04 -9.89
C ALA A 88 -20.96 -15.60 -10.20
N SER A 89 -21.22 -14.81 -9.18
CA SER A 89 -21.50 -13.38 -9.24
C SER A 89 -20.59 -12.58 -8.29
N PRO A 90 -20.42 -11.26 -8.47
CA PRO A 90 -19.62 -10.45 -7.55
C PRO A 90 -20.09 -10.51 -6.09
N GLU A 91 -21.38 -10.68 -5.86
CA GLU A 91 -22.01 -10.76 -4.55
C GLU A 91 -21.72 -12.08 -3.82
N ASP A 92 -21.23 -13.09 -4.51
CA ASP A 92 -20.84 -14.38 -3.91
C ASP A 92 -19.47 -14.33 -3.22
N PHE A 93 -18.70 -13.27 -3.48
CA PHE A 93 -17.39 -13.11 -2.87
C PHE A 93 -17.49 -12.51 -1.46
N SER A 94 -16.63 -12.99 -0.59
CA SER A 94 -16.49 -12.46 0.78
C SER A 94 -15.05 -12.63 1.27
N VAL A 95 -14.70 -11.84 2.28
CA VAL A 95 -13.40 -11.93 2.98
C VAL A 95 -13.68 -12.20 4.44
N ARG A 96 -13.18 -13.31 4.99
CA ARG A 96 -13.40 -13.71 6.37
C ARG A 96 -12.19 -14.43 6.99
N LYS A 97 -12.23 -14.66 8.25
CA LYS A 97 -11.32 -15.60 8.89
C LYS A 97 -11.64 -17.04 8.46
N ALA A 98 -10.60 -17.83 8.28
CA ALA A 98 -10.80 -19.25 8.04
C ALA A 98 -11.48 -19.93 9.24
N LYS A 99 -12.26 -20.96 8.95
CA LYS A 99 -12.88 -21.83 9.96
C LYS A 99 -11.90 -22.94 10.36
N ASP A 100 -12.10 -23.52 11.52
CA ASP A 100 -11.33 -24.67 11.94
C ASP A 100 -11.58 -25.85 10.96
N ASN A 101 -10.55 -26.62 10.63
CA ASN A 101 -10.56 -27.75 9.69
C ASN A 101 -10.82 -27.38 8.21
N GLU A 102 -10.79 -26.12 7.83
CA GLU A 102 -10.72 -25.75 6.41
C GLU A 102 -9.31 -26.01 5.87
N SER A 103 -9.22 -26.34 4.59
CA SER A 103 -7.94 -26.46 3.89
C SER A 103 -8.05 -25.90 2.49
N LEU A 104 -6.92 -25.46 1.93
CA LEU A 104 -6.84 -24.93 0.58
C LEU A 104 -5.58 -25.45 -0.12
N VAL A 105 -5.73 -25.96 -1.34
CA VAL A 105 -4.59 -26.22 -2.22
C VAL A 105 -4.27 -24.94 -2.95
N CYS A 106 -3.06 -24.42 -2.77
CA CYS A 106 -2.63 -23.14 -3.31
C CYS A 106 -1.85 -23.27 -4.62
N LEU A 107 -1.57 -22.13 -5.27
CA LEU A 107 -0.86 -22.05 -6.57
C LEU A 107 0.54 -22.68 -6.56
N ASP A 108 1.17 -22.85 -5.40
CA ASP A 108 2.44 -23.57 -5.24
C ASP A 108 2.29 -25.09 -5.20
N GLY A 109 1.07 -25.61 -5.38
CA GLY A 109 0.72 -27.02 -5.37
C GLY A 109 0.64 -27.66 -3.99
N LYS A 110 0.82 -26.89 -2.91
CA LYS A 110 0.75 -27.40 -1.54
C LYS A 110 -0.65 -27.22 -0.96
N LYS A 111 -1.03 -28.16 -0.10
CA LYS A 111 -2.24 -28.08 0.71
C LYS A 111 -1.92 -27.44 2.06
N TYR A 112 -2.65 -26.39 2.39
CA TYR A 112 -2.52 -25.69 3.67
C TYR A 112 -3.75 -25.94 4.54
N GLU A 113 -3.52 -26.37 5.77
CA GLU A 113 -4.55 -26.42 6.79
C GLU A 113 -4.76 -25.01 7.35
N LEU A 114 -6.00 -24.55 7.31
CA LEU A 114 -6.37 -23.18 7.68
C LEU A 114 -6.84 -23.13 9.14
N ASN A 115 -6.66 -21.98 9.77
CA ASN A 115 -7.11 -21.70 11.13
C ASN A 115 -7.58 -20.25 11.27
N LYS A 116 -8.15 -19.90 12.42
CA LYS A 116 -8.72 -18.56 12.72
C LYS A 116 -7.74 -17.39 12.61
N ASN A 117 -6.42 -17.64 12.56
CA ASN A 117 -5.43 -16.59 12.34
C ASN A 117 -5.26 -16.23 10.87
N ILE A 118 -5.78 -17.06 9.95
CA ILE A 118 -5.66 -16.90 8.51
C ILE A 118 -6.93 -16.21 7.99
N THR A 119 -6.75 -15.21 7.16
CA THR A 119 -7.85 -14.57 6.42
C THR A 119 -7.92 -15.16 5.03
N VAL A 120 -9.13 -15.49 4.59
CA VAL A 120 -9.40 -16.10 3.29
C VAL A 120 -10.37 -15.26 2.50
N ILE A 121 -10.22 -15.31 1.17
CA ILE A 121 -11.23 -14.88 0.22
C ILE A 121 -12.08 -16.11 -0.07
N THR A 122 -13.39 -15.92 -0.05
CA THR A 122 -14.35 -17.01 -0.30
C THR A 122 -15.30 -16.65 -1.44
N CYS A 123 -15.81 -17.68 -2.11
CA CYS A 123 -16.93 -17.58 -3.02
C CYS A 123 -18.04 -18.55 -2.54
N CYS A 124 -19.23 -18.04 -2.26
CA CYS A 124 -20.27 -18.81 -1.56
C CYS A 124 -19.72 -19.56 -0.33
N ASP A 125 -19.01 -18.87 0.53
CA ASP A 125 -18.36 -19.38 1.76
C ASP A 125 -17.26 -20.44 1.56
N LYS A 126 -16.96 -20.90 0.35
CA LYS A 126 -15.83 -21.80 0.04
C LYS A 126 -14.54 -20.99 -0.13
N PRO A 127 -13.44 -21.33 0.57
CA PRO A 127 -12.18 -20.60 0.44
C PRO A 127 -11.58 -20.80 -0.97
N VAL A 128 -11.24 -19.69 -1.62
CA VAL A 128 -10.66 -19.64 -2.97
C VAL A 128 -9.27 -19.02 -3.01
N ALA A 129 -8.89 -18.29 -1.95
CA ALA A 129 -7.53 -17.75 -1.80
C ALA A 129 -7.23 -17.46 -0.32
N ILE A 130 -5.94 -17.46 0.04
CA ILE A 130 -5.46 -16.87 1.29
C ILE A 130 -5.24 -15.39 1.02
N ALA A 131 -6.08 -14.54 1.63
CA ALA A 131 -6.18 -13.12 1.34
C ALA A 131 -4.82 -12.40 1.37
N GLY A 132 -4.48 -11.77 0.26
CA GLY A 132 -3.24 -11.01 0.10
C GLY A 132 -1.95 -11.83 0.14
N VAL A 133 -2.01 -13.16 0.21
CA VAL A 133 -0.83 -14.04 0.29
C VAL A 133 -0.70 -14.89 -0.95
N ILE A 134 -1.65 -15.80 -1.21
CA ILE A 134 -1.57 -16.75 -2.35
C ILE A 134 -2.96 -17.21 -2.77
N GLY A 135 -3.19 -17.31 -4.08
CA GLY A 135 -4.43 -17.83 -4.67
C GLY A 135 -4.57 -19.34 -4.56
N GLY A 136 -5.81 -19.82 -4.63
CA GLY A 136 -6.12 -21.25 -4.73
C GLY A 136 -5.84 -21.79 -6.13
N LEU A 137 -5.39 -23.04 -6.18
CA LEU A 137 -5.06 -23.72 -7.44
C LEU A 137 -6.32 -24.04 -8.26
N GLU A 138 -7.40 -24.44 -7.60
CA GLU A 138 -8.63 -24.90 -8.24
C GLU A 138 -9.33 -23.80 -9.06
N THR A 139 -9.20 -22.54 -8.64
CA THR A 139 -9.81 -21.38 -9.30
C THR A 139 -8.83 -20.57 -10.14
N SER A 140 -7.63 -21.10 -10.36
CA SER A 140 -6.56 -20.41 -11.10
C SER A 140 -6.84 -20.31 -12.59
N VAL A 141 -6.36 -19.23 -13.19
CA VAL A 141 -6.36 -19.01 -14.64
C VAL A 141 -5.49 -20.07 -15.35
N THR A 142 -6.01 -20.61 -16.43
CA THR A 142 -5.34 -21.60 -17.30
C THR A 142 -5.48 -21.21 -18.77
N ASN A 143 -4.88 -21.99 -19.65
CA ASN A 143 -4.98 -21.74 -21.11
C ASN A 143 -6.42 -21.81 -21.64
N THR A 144 -7.31 -22.51 -20.95
CA THR A 144 -8.72 -22.66 -21.35
C THR A 144 -9.63 -21.54 -20.80
N THR A 145 -9.10 -20.64 -19.98
CA THR A 145 -9.88 -19.55 -19.37
C THR A 145 -10.41 -18.59 -20.43
N SER A 146 -11.73 -18.36 -20.42
CA SER A 146 -12.44 -17.45 -21.33
C SER A 146 -13.02 -16.21 -20.63
N SER A 147 -13.17 -16.28 -19.32
CA SER A 147 -13.71 -15.22 -18.47
C SER A 147 -13.04 -15.22 -17.11
N ILE A 148 -12.82 -14.05 -16.53
CA ILE A 148 -12.17 -13.92 -15.23
C ILE A 148 -12.94 -13.01 -14.30
N TYR A 149 -12.76 -13.23 -13.00
CA TYR A 149 -12.97 -12.23 -11.98
C TYR A 149 -11.63 -11.60 -11.61
N LEU A 150 -11.47 -10.32 -11.90
CA LEU A 150 -10.30 -9.54 -11.52
C LEU A 150 -10.54 -8.92 -10.15
N GLU A 151 -9.70 -9.29 -9.19
CA GLU A 151 -9.71 -8.81 -7.81
C GLU A 151 -8.65 -7.73 -7.61
N GLY A 152 -9.02 -6.66 -6.89
CA GLY A 152 -8.10 -5.71 -6.30
C GLY A 152 -8.56 -5.37 -4.89
N ALA A 153 -7.67 -5.47 -3.92
CA ALA A 153 -8.05 -5.29 -2.52
C ALA A 153 -7.00 -4.53 -1.71
N VAL A 154 -7.43 -4.03 -0.56
CA VAL A 154 -6.55 -3.58 0.52
C VAL A 154 -6.94 -4.33 1.78
N PHE A 155 -5.96 -4.95 2.41
CA PHE A 155 -6.13 -5.72 3.63
C PHE A 155 -5.35 -5.08 4.78
N ASN A 156 -5.80 -5.31 6.01
CA ASN A 156 -5.07 -4.87 7.19
C ASN A 156 -3.66 -5.52 7.24
N PRO A 157 -2.57 -4.72 7.31
CA PRO A 157 -1.19 -5.23 7.26
C PRO A 157 -0.87 -6.26 8.34
N VAL A 158 -1.40 -6.08 9.56
CA VAL A 158 -1.18 -7.01 10.67
C VAL A 158 -1.83 -8.37 10.40
N THR A 159 -3.02 -8.35 9.80
CA THR A 159 -3.75 -9.56 9.44
C THR A 159 -3.00 -10.37 8.38
N ILE A 160 -2.49 -9.70 7.33
CA ILE A 160 -1.71 -10.39 6.29
C ILE A 160 -0.41 -10.95 6.84
N ARG A 161 0.30 -10.19 7.68
CA ARG A 161 1.51 -10.68 8.35
C ARG A 161 1.24 -11.93 9.19
N LYS A 162 0.13 -11.98 9.93
CA LYS A 162 -0.29 -13.16 10.69
C LYS A 162 -0.59 -14.35 9.78
N SER A 163 -1.34 -14.15 8.69
CA SER A 163 -1.66 -15.20 7.71
C SER A 163 -0.41 -15.74 7.04
N SER A 164 0.46 -14.87 6.51
CA SER A 164 1.73 -15.22 5.86
C SER A 164 2.65 -16.01 6.80
N LYS A 165 2.77 -15.59 8.06
CA LYS A 165 3.55 -16.29 9.08
C LYS A 165 2.96 -17.66 9.44
N ALA A 166 1.63 -17.76 9.55
CA ALA A 166 0.95 -19.00 9.93
C ALA A 166 1.14 -20.13 8.91
N ILE A 167 1.22 -19.78 7.61
CA ILE A 167 1.45 -20.76 6.54
C ILE A 167 2.93 -20.86 6.10
N GLY A 168 3.80 -19.99 6.61
CA GLY A 168 5.23 -19.99 6.32
C GLY A 168 5.58 -19.52 4.90
N ILE A 169 4.70 -18.74 4.22
CA ILE A 169 4.91 -18.23 2.87
C ILE A 169 5.00 -16.70 2.90
N ARG A 170 5.97 -16.18 2.16
CA ARG A 170 6.10 -14.77 1.84
C ARG A 170 6.15 -14.58 0.33
N THR A 171 5.16 -13.88 -0.22
CA THR A 171 5.04 -13.56 -1.65
C THR A 171 5.30 -12.09 -1.90
N GLU A 172 5.43 -11.70 -3.17
CA GLU A 172 5.51 -10.31 -3.59
C GLU A 172 4.25 -9.51 -3.16
N SER A 173 3.08 -10.15 -3.21
CA SER A 173 1.82 -9.55 -2.74
C SER A 173 1.83 -9.35 -1.22
N SER A 174 2.11 -10.40 -0.44
CA SER A 174 2.11 -10.31 1.02
C SER A 174 3.14 -9.30 1.54
N SER A 175 4.31 -9.21 0.90
CA SER A 175 5.35 -8.25 1.25
C SER A 175 4.90 -6.79 1.09
N ARG A 176 4.01 -6.51 0.11
CA ARG A 176 3.44 -5.17 -0.08
C ARG A 176 2.30 -4.90 0.90
N TYR A 177 1.38 -5.85 1.05
CA TYR A 177 0.28 -5.71 2.02
C TYR A 177 0.76 -5.56 3.46
N GLU A 178 1.82 -6.27 3.87
CA GLU A 178 2.42 -6.14 5.20
C GLU A 178 2.98 -4.75 5.52
N LYS A 179 3.35 -4.00 4.47
CA LYS A 179 3.84 -2.62 4.58
C LYS A 179 2.72 -1.57 4.49
N GLY A 180 1.52 -1.99 4.12
CA GLY A 180 0.40 -1.11 3.85
C GLY A 180 0.33 -0.69 2.37
N ILE A 181 -0.88 -0.69 1.82
CA ILE A 181 -1.21 -0.23 0.47
C ILE A 181 -2.27 0.85 0.60
N SER A 182 -2.15 1.91 -0.19
CA SER A 182 -3.15 2.98 -0.20
C SER A 182 -4.45 2.52 -0.85
N SER A 183 -5.54 2.63 -0.11
CA SER A 183 -6.88 2.34 -0.62
C SER A 183 -7.30 3.25 -1.77
N LYS A 184 -6.81 4.48 -1.80
CA LYS A 184 -7.09 5.47 -2.85
C LYS A 184 -6.60 5.03 -4.24
N ASN A 185 -5.63 4.11 -4.33
CA ASN A 185 -5.04 3.67 -5.60
C ASN A 185 -5.68 2.40 -6.18
N THR A 186 -6.42 1.64 -5.38
CA THR A 186 -6.92 0.31 -5.78
C THR A 186 -7.83 0.36 -7.02
N ILE A 187 -8.82 1.26 -7.04
CA ILE A 187 -9.72 1.42 -8.20
C ILE A 187 -8.94 1.85 -9.44
N GLY A 188 -7.98 2.77 -9.28
CA GLY A 188 -7.10 3.19 -10.38
C GLY A 188 -6.27 2.04 -10.97
N ALA A 189 -5.75 1.17 -10.12
CA ALA A 189 -4.98 0.00 -10.53
C ALA A 189 -5.84 -1.05 -11.25
N VAL A 190 -7.04 -1.33 -10.75
CA VAL A 190 -8.02 -2.22 -11.43
C VAL A 190 -8.41 -1.65 -12.78
N THR A 191 -8.73 -0.35 -12.85
CA THR A 191 -9.04 0.33 -14.12
C THR A 191 -7.87 0.28 -15.09
N ARG A 192 -6.64 0.46 -14.62
CA ARG A 192 -5.42 0.34 -15.45
C ARG A 192 -5.26 -1.07 -16.02
N ALA A 193 -5.51 -2.10 -15.22
CA ALA A 193 -5.49 -3.50 -15.68
C ALA A 193 -6.55 -3.76 -16.76
N ILE A 194 -7.78 -3.27 -16.55
CA ILE A 194 -8.87 -3.38 -17.53
C ILE A 194 -8.49 -2.71 -18.85
N ASN A 195 -7.99 -1.47 -18.80
CA ASN A 195 -7.56 -0.75 -20.00
C ASN A 195 -6.45 -1.49 -20.77
N LEU A 196 -5.52 -2.14 -20.05
CA LEU A 196 -4.50 -2.96 -20.69
C LEU A 196 -5.09 -4.23 -21.31
N LEU A 197 -6.10 -4.85 -20.69
CA LEU A 197 -6.80 -6.00 -21.28
C LEU A 197 -7.56 -5.61 -22.55
N GLU A 198 -8.15 -4.40 -22.61
CA GLU A 198 -8.81 -3.84 -23.79
C GLU A 198 -7.87 -3.67 -25.01
N GLU A 199 -6.56 -3.46 -24.76
CA GLU A 199 -5.57 -3.42 -25.84
C GLU A 199 -5.40 -4.79 -26.54
N PHE A 200 -5.71 -5.88 -25.84
CA PHE A 200 -5.47 -7.24 -26.33
C PHE A 200 -6.73 -8.01 -26.64
N PHE A 201 -7.87 -7.65 -26.06
CA PHE A 201 -9.14 -8.36 -26.18
C PHE A 201 -10.28 -7.39 -26.46
N THR A 202 -11.27 -7.86 -27.19
CA THR A 202 -12.56 -7.17 -27.28
C THR A 202 -13.40 -7.61 -26.09
N ILE A 203 -13.41 -6.83 -25.05
CA ILE A 203 -14.16 -7.12 -23.82
C ILE A 203 -15.37 -6.17 -23.70
N PRO A 204 -16.53 -6.67 -23.24
CA PRO A 204 -17.61 -5.81 -22.82
C PRO A 204 -17.14 -4.87 -21.71
N LEU A 205 -17.70 -3.68 -21.62
CA LEU A 205 -17.32 -2.73 -20.59
C LEU A 205 -17.59 -3.31 -19.19
N PRO A 206 -16.56 -3.65 -18.41
CA PRO A 206 -16.76 -4.31 -17.13
C PRO A 206 -17.21 -3.33 -16.06
N ILE A 207 -18.00 -3.83 -15.11
CA ILE A 207 -18.39 -3.08 -13.91
C ILE A 207 -17.39 -3.43 -12.80
N ILE A 208 -16.84 -2.40 -12.17
CA ILE A 208 -16.01 -2.55 -10.97
C ILE A 208 -16.96 -2.52 -9.77
N ASN A 209 -17.13 -3.67 -9.14
CA ASN A 209 -17.89 -3.79 -7.90
C ASN A 209 -16.94 -3.53 -6.73
N THR A 210 -17.34 -2.68 -5.79
CA THR A 210 -16.49 -2.31 -4.63
C THR A 210 -17.28 -2.38 -3.34
N SER A 211 -16.65 -2.83 -2.26
CA SER A 211 -17.28 -2.92 -0.94
C SER A 211 -17.45 -1.57 -0.25
N ASN A 212 -16.64 -0.59 -0.61
CA ASN A 212 -16.68 0.75 -0.04
C ASN A 212 -16.33 1.77 -1.12
N PHE A 213 -17.16 2.78 -1.30
CA PHE A 213 -16.73 4.00 -1.96
C PHE A 213 -15.83 4.77 -0.99
N ILE A 214 -14.57 4.89 -1.37
CA ILE A 214 -13.67 5.78 -0.63
C ILE A 214 -14.17 7.19 -0.90
N ASN A 215 -14.60 7.89 0.14
CA ASN A 215 -14.65 9.34 0.08
C ASN A 215 -13.22 9.82 -0.22
N ASN A 216 -13.02 10.26 -1.45
CA ASN A 216 -11.75 10.88 -1.90
C ASN A 216 -11.62 12.30 -1.32
N GLU A 217 -12.01 12.52 -0.07
CA GLU A 217 -11.67 13.76 0.59
C GLU A 217 -10.16 13.80 0.76
N ASP A 218 -9.55 14.76 0.10
CA ASP A 218 -8.12 14.99 0.25
C ASP A 218 -7.84 15.34 1.71
N THR A 219 -7.08 14.49 2.37
CA THR A 219 -6.58 14.78 3.70
C THR A 219 -5.45 15.79 3.57
N PHE A 220 -5.68 17.00 4.04
CA PHE A 220 -4.67 18.04 4.06
C PHE A 220 -3.82 17.98 5.31
N ILE A 221 -2.51 18.07 5.13
CA ILE A 221 -1.56 18.21 6.20
C ILE A 221 -1.22 19.69 6.34
N LYS A 222 -1.47 20.25 7.53
CA LYS A 222 -1.11 21.62 7.85
C LYS A 222 0.40 21.75 7.95
N LEU A 223 1.02 22.56 7.07
CA LEU A 223 2.46 22.82 7.03
C LEU A 223 2.74 24.29 7.38
N ARG A 224 3.38 24.51 8.52
CA ARG A 224 3.66 25.86 9.03
C ARG A 224 5.06 26.32 8.63
N ARG A 225 5.16 27.49 7.98
CA ARG A 225 6.42 28.11 7.56
C ARG A 225 7.41 28.25 8.74
N ASN A 226 6.94 28.81 9.85
CA ASN A 226 7.78 29.03 11.02
C ASN A 226 8.31 27.72 11.61
N ARG A 227 7.54 26.62 11.50
CA ARG A 227 7.96 25.32 12.01
C ARG A 227 9.03 24.70 11.13
N ILE A 228 8.95 24.87 9.81
CA ILE A 228 10.00 24.44 8.87
C ILE A 228 11.31 25.12 9.25
N HIS A 229 11.31 26.45 9.35
CA HIS A 229 12.52 27.21 9.68
C HIS A 229 13.07 26.86 11.08
N LYS A 230 12.19 26.63 12.07
CA LYS A 230 12.60 26.24 13.42
C LYS A 230 13.25 24.86 13.47
N ILE A 231 12.79 23.90 12.67
CA ILE A 231 13.28 22.53 12.69
C ILE A 231 14.54 22.38 11.83
N LEU A 232 14.52 22.92 10.61
CA LEU A 232 15.61 22.76 9.67
C LEU A 232 16.76 23.74 9.92
N GLY A 233 16.45 24.92 10.48
CA GLY A 233 17.43 26.00 10.61
C GLY A 233 17.76 26.66 9.27
N PRO A 234 18.77 27.55 9.25
CA PRO A 234 19.19 28.24 8.05
C PRO A 234 20.05 27.37 7.14
N LEU A 235 20.02 27.67 5.84
CA LEU A 235 20.94 27.14 4.83
C LEU A 235 22.27 27.90 4.87
N ILE A 236 23.33 27.17 4.58
CA ILE A 236 24.66 27.73 4.26
C ILE A 236 24.74 27.92 2.75
N ILE A 237 24.98 29.17 2.29
CA ILE A 237 24.90 29.51 0.86
C ILE A 237 26.27 29.36 0.19
N ASN A 238 27.36 29.69 0.87
CA ASN A 238 28.72 29.72 0.33
C ASN A 238 29.77 29.44 1.41
N ASP A 239 31.02 29.32 1.00
CA ASP A 239 32.17 29.07 1.89
C ASP A 239 32.41 30.20 2.92
N GLN A 240 31.72 31.33 2.78
CA GLN A 240 31.77 32.44 3.73
C GLN A 240 30.73 32.31 4.88
N PHE A 241 30.06 31.16 4.98
CA PHE A 241 29.04 30.87 6.02
C PHE A 241 27.86 31.85 6.03
N GLU A 242 27.56 32.46 4.89
CA GLU A 242 26.36 33.28 4.78
C GLU A 242 25.13 32.37 4.94
N LYS A 243 24.21 32.76 5.83
CA LYS A 243 23.07 31.96 6.23
C LYS A 243 21.77 32.63 5.83
N ARG A 244 20.83 31.86 5.29
CA ARG A 244 19.45 32.29 5.09
C ARG A 244 18.46 31.16 5.34
N ASN A 245 17.23 31.48 5.62
CA ASN A 245 16.16 30.50 5.65
C ASN A 245 15.76 30.08 4.22
N LEU A 246 15.15 28.89 4.11
CA LEU A 246 14.47 28.47 2.89
C LEU A 246 13.41 29.50 2.50
N SER A 247 13.37 29.86 1.22
CA SER A 247 12.29 30.69 0.68
C SER A 247 11.01 29.88 0.48
N ASP A 248 9.86 30.57 0.44
CA ASP A 248 8.58 29.93 0.16
C ASP A 248 8.57 29.21 -1.20
N THR A 249 9.21 29.79 -2.21
CA THR A 249 9.34 29.20 -3.54
C THR A 249 10.13 27.89 -3.51
N GLU A 250 11.25 27.84 -2.79
CA GLU A 250 12.04 26.63 -2.63
C GLU A 250 11.26 25.52 -1.92
N ILE A 251 10.48 25.86 -0.89
CA ILE A 251 9.64 24.91 -0.16
C ILE A 251 8.56 24.32 -1.10
N VAL A 252 7.83 25.22 -1.79
CA VAL A 252 6.76 24.81 -2.72
C VAL A 252 7.30 23.96 -3.86
N ASP A 253 8.42 24.33 -4.48
CA ASP A 253 9.02 23.58 -5.57
C ASP A 253 9.39 22.15 -5.15
N LYS A 254 9.93 21.96 -3.93
CA LYS A 254 10.27 20.63 -3.42
C LYS A 254 9.04 19.76 -3.21
N LEU A 255 7.96 20.31 -2.70
CA LEU A 255 6.72 19.57 -2.48
C LEU A 255 5.98 19.28 -3.79
N LEU A 256 6.03 20.20 -4.76
CA LEU A 256 5.50 19.95 -6.12
C LEU A 256 6.25 18.83 -6.84
N LEU A 257 7.58 18.72 -6.67
CA LEU A 257 8.38 17.61 -7.20
C LEU A 257 7.96 16.25 -6.63
N LEU A 258 7.41 16.22 -5.41
CA LEU A 258 6.83 15.01 -4.81
C LEU A 258 5.40 14.73 -5.30
N GLY A 259 4.84 15.59 -6.15
CA GLY A 259 3.46 15.48 -6.64
C GLY A 259 2.41 15.95 -5.64
N CYS A 260 2.79 16.63 -4.56
CA CYS A 260 1.85 17.20 -3.60
C CYS A 260 1.13 18.41 -4.20
N ASN A 261 -0.15 18.59 -3.84
CA ASN A 261 -0.89 19.81 -4.14
C ASN A 261 -0.87 20.71 -2.90
N LEU A 262 -0.68 22.01 -3.11
CA LEU A 262 -0.56 22.98 -2.01
C LEU A 262 -1.58 24.11 -2.15
N GLU A 263 -2.25 24.41 -1.03
CA GLU A 263 -3.05 25.61 -0.87
C GLU A 263 -2.32 26.60 0.05
N SER A 264 -2.08 27.82 -0.42
CA SER A 264 -1.44 28.86 0.39
C SER A 264 -2.35 29.37 1.50
N LYS A 265 -1.83 29.49 2.71
CA LYS A 265 -2.49 30.01 3.91
C LYS A 265 -1.57 31.01 4.63
N GLU A 266 -2.10 31.81 5.54
CA GLU A 266 -1.29 32.76 6.33
C GLU A 266 -0.14 32.09 7.10
N TYR A 267 -0.37 30.90 7.66
CA TYR A 267 0.63 30.15 8.43
C TYR A 267 1.64 29.38 7.56
N GLY A 268 1.39 29.25 6.25
CA GLY A 268 2.17 28.44 5.31
C GLY A 268 1.30 27.77 4.26
N TRP A 269 1.04 26.46 4.38
CA TRP A 269 0.30 25.72 3.37
C TRP A 269 -0.56 24.59 3.98
N ASP A 270 -1.68 24.32 3.33
CA ASP A 270 -2.37 23.04 3.44
C ASP A 270 -1.90 22.16 2.28
N VAL A 271 -1.35 20.99 2.60
CA VAL A 271 -0.68 20.10 1.63
C VAL A 271 -1.49 18.83 1.48
N ALA A 272 -2.02 18.59 0.26
CA ALA A 272 -2.62 17.32 -0.12
C ALA A 272 -1.54 16.39 -0.67
N VAL A 273 -1.39 15.23 -0.04
CA VAL A 273 -0.39 14.22 -0.40
C VAL A 273 -0.95 13.29 -1.46
N ILE A 274 -0.12 12.90 -2.44
CA ILE A 274 -0.52 11.90 -3.44
C ILE A 274 -0.86 10.55 -2.80
N PRO A 275 -1.79 9.78 -3.39
CA PRO A 275 -2.24 8.50 -2.84
C PRO A 275 -1.11 7.53 -2.51
N ASN A 276 -0.08 7.46 -3.36
CA ASN A 276 1.05 6.54 -3.19
C ASN A 276 1.94 6.85 -1.98
N ARG A 277 1.87 8.06 -1.43
CA ARG A 277 2.65 8.51 -0.27
C ARG A 277 1.77 8.74 0.98
N SER A 278 0.47 8.43 0.90
CA SER A 278 -0.48 8.67 2.00
C SER A 278 -0.23 7.81 3.24
N GLN A 279 0.57 6.76 3.14
CA GLN A 279 0.91 5.87 4.25
C GLN A 279 2.16 6.31 5.02
N ASP A 280 3.02 7.11 4.43
CA ASP A 280 4.28 7.59 5.02
C ASP A 280 4.29 9.09 5.28
N LEU A 281 3.60 9.90 4.47
CA LEU A 281 3.44 11.33 4.68
C LEU A 281 2.11 11.62 5.40
N ILE A 282 2.12 11.53 6.71
CA ILE A 282 0.90 11.63 7.54
C ILE A 282 0.92 12.91 8.39
N ARG A 283 2.12 13.34 8.80
CA ARG A 283 2.31 14.43 9.77
C ARG A 283 3.10 15.57 9.16
N GLU A 284 2.99 16.76 9.75
CA GLU A 284 3.77 17.94 9.37
C GLU A 284 5.29 17.65 9.34
N ILE A 285 5.78 16.87 10.29
CA ILE A 285 7.22 16.54 10.36
C ILE A 285 7.69 15.68 9.19
N ASP A 286 6.84 14.82 8.67
CA ASP A 286 7.18 13.96 7.54
C ASP A 286 7.37 14.80 6.26
N LEU A 287 6.56 15.86 6.07
CA LEU A 287 6.75 16.84 4.99
C LEU A 287 8.03 17.68 5.18
N ILE A 288 8.34 18.05 6.41
CA ILE A 288 9.58 18.81 6.72
C ILE A 288 10.82 17.95 6.44
N GLU A 289 10.77 16.66 6.75
CA GLU A 289 11.84 15.71 6.43
C GLU A 289 12.05 15.60 4.91
N GLU A 290 10.99 15.48 4.13
CA GLU A 290 11.06 15.44 2.67
C GLU A 290 11.67 16.73 2.06
N ILE A 291 11.30 17.90 2.59
CA ILE A 291 11.92 19.16 2.19
C ILE A 291 13.42 19.10 2.46
N ALA A 292 13.83 18.69 3.67
CA ALA A 292 15.24 18.61 4.04
C ALA A 292 16.01 17.64 3.13
N ARG A 293 15.43 16.47 2.85
CA ARG A 293 16.01 15.45 1.98
C ARG A 293 16.23 15.98 0.54
N LEU A 294 15.23 16.69 -0.01
CA LEU A 294 15.31 17.22 -1.37
C LEU A 294 16.17 18.48 -1.51
N VAL A 295 16.36 19.21 -0.43
CA VAL A 295 17.31 20.34 -0.38
C VAL A 295 18.73 19.83 -0.24
N GLY A 296 18.93 18.75 0.51
CA GLY A 296 20.21 18.17 0.91
C GLY A 296 20.53 18.51 2.36
N TYR A 297 20.71 17.50 3.19
CA TYR A 297 20.98 17.66 4.63
C TYR A 297 22.28 18.42 4.92
N ASP A 298 23.28 18.26 4.06
CA ASP A 298 24.59 18.90 4.12
C ASP A 298 24.55 20.41 3.89
N ARG A 299 23.47 20.94 3.36
CA ARG A 299 23.25 22.37 3.12
C ARG A 299 22.75 23.13 4.35
N PHE A 300 22.27 22.43 5.36
CA PHE A 300 21.77 23.05 6.58
C PHE A 300 22.90 23.28 7.59
N ASP A 301 22.77 24.35 8.36
CA ASP A 301 23.73 24.67 9.43
C ASP A 301 23.68 23.59 10.52
N LEU A 302 24.83 22.98 10.77
CA LEU A 302 24.96 21.95 11.80
C LEU A 302 25.12 22.63 13.18
N ASN A 303 24.04 22.71 13.92
CA ASN A 303 24.08 23.13 15.31
C ASN A 303 24.17 21.89 16.20
N LEU A 304 25.20 21.83 17.05
CA LEU A 304 25.20 20.88 18.14
C LEU A 304 24.00 21.19 19.07
N PRO A 305 23.25 20.19 19.51
CA PRO A 305 22.24 20.41 20.52
C PRO A 305 22.91 21.08 21.73
N ASN A 306 22.32 22.17 22.22
CA ASN A 306 22.81 22.77 23.45
C ASN A 306 22.94 21.66 24.49
N PRO A 307 24.14 21.50 25.11
CA PRO A 307 24.29 20.49 26.13
C PRO A 307 23.19 20.72 27.15
N ILE A 308 22.38 19.70 27.39
CA ILE A 308 21.43 19.69 28.50
C ILE A 308 22.33 19.92 29.72
N GLN A 309 22.35 21.14 30.25
CA GLN A 309 23.03 21.35 31.52
C GLN A 309 22.39 20.36 32.48
N PRO A 310 23.15 19.41 33.02
CA PRO A 310 22.59 18.50 34.02
C PRO A 310 21.95 19.42 35.06
N GLY A 311 20.65 19.20 35.29
CA GLY A 311 19.89 20.09 36.17
C GLY A 311 20.72 20.35 37.41
N LYS A 312 20.88 21.64 37.78
CA LYS A 312 21.67 22.01 38.98
C LYS A 312 21.14 21.15 40.10
N LEU A 313 22.00 20.24 40.59
CA LEU A 313 21.68 19.46 41.80
C LEU A 313 21.25 20.43 42.89
N SER A 314 20.21 20.12 43.61
CA SER A 314 19.83 20.94 44.77
C SER A 314 21.00 21.04 45.76
N SER A 315 21.04 22.07 46.55
CA SER A 315 22.10 22.21 47.57
C SER A 315 22.22 21.00 48.48
N GLU A 316 21.11 20.29 48.75
CA GLU A 316 21.10 19.06 49.55
C GLU A 316 21.72 17.89 48.76
N GLN A 317 21.42 17.78 47.49
CA GLN A 317 22.03 16.72 46.63
C GLN A 317 23.53 16.94 46.41
N LEU A 318 23.97 18.20 46.31
CA LEU A 318 25.38 18.55 46.27
C LEU A 318 26.09 18.19 47.56
N ALA A 319 25.50 18.54 48.71
CA ALA A 319 26.04 18.20 50.03
C ALA A 319 26.11 16.68 50.27
N LEU A 320 25.10 15.91 49.78
CA LEU A 320 25.11 14.45 49.88
C LEU A 320 26.22 13.87 49.00
N ARG A 321 26.36 14.31 47.78
CA ARG A 321 27.42 13.88 46.85
C ARG A 321 28.82 14.15 47.40
N ASP A 322 29.01 15.36 47.98
CA ASP A 322 30.29 15.75 48.54
C ASP A 322 30.63 14.92 49.76
N LYS A 323 29.63 14.55 50.61
CA LYS A 323 29.80 13.58 51.72
C LYS A 323 30.16 12.22 51.24
N GLU A 324 29.45 11.70 50.23
CA GLU A 324 29.77 10.38 49.65
C GLU A 324 31.17 10.36 49.06
N TRP A 325 31.58 11.42 48.33
CA TRP A 325 32.91 11.53 47.77
C TRP A 325 33.99 11.56 48.85
N PHE A 326 33.74 12.31 49.90
CA PHE A 326 34.64 12.34 51.10
C PHE A 326 34.78 10.96 51.74
N CYS A 327 33.67 10.26 51.98
CA CYS A 327 33.70 8.90 52.55
C CYS A 327 34.49 7.94 51.65
N ARG A 328 34.30 7.96 50.31
CA ARG A 328 35.03 7.09 49.35
C ARG A 328 36.52 7.38 49.26
N LYS A 329 36.95 8.56 49.69
CA LYS A 329 38.38 8.93 49.67
C LYS A 329 39.13 8.43 50.95
N TRP A 330 38.39 8.14 51.98
CA TRP A 330 39.00 7.73 53.28
C TRP A 330 38.76 6.24 53.63
N PHE A 331 38.00 5.56 52.85
CA PHE A 331 37.82 4.11 52.84
C PHE A 331 38.26 3.51 51.52
#